data_a8ce1e45c05cfc5a6394eb73327b3cda
#
_entry.id   a8ce1e45c05cfc5a6394eb73327b3cda
#
_cell.length_a   1.000
_cell.length_b   1.000
_cell.length_c   1.000
_cell.angle_alpha   90.00
_cell.angle_beta   90.00
_cell.angle_gamma   90.00
#
_symmetry.space_group_name_H-M   'P 1'
#
loop_
_entity.id
_entity.type
_entity.pdbx_description
1 polymer ?
#
loop_
_entity_poly.entity_id
_entity_poly.type
_entity_poly.pdbx_seq_one_letter_code
_entity_poly.pdbx_strand_id
1 'polypeptide(L)'
;MKRNIVVRMLIALVCLSVWPAMAEADVVSYAYEAVPLERAGIALHLDRVCVDGTEPDRHILLVHGVTYSSHEFDIDYEDYSLVRALARQGYAVWRLDIAGFGRSGAVEDGFLPDSDYAAEDIHAAVDRICALSGRSRIDLLGWSWGTVTASRCAAKYPEHIRRLVLYAPILCGIGAGAVTEPFHHNTWEHAAGDFQCTQPGVFDYSVADRVVIEMLCSSSWHYDGEASPNGGRRDICVDASQALIDLEEISAPTLVICGDSDPYLDYDRVNGVLDHLPEHSALEVIKGASHVAFLEKPYHRDFQDRLFRFLNDTRIAP
;
A
#
# COMPACT_ATOMS: atom_id res chain seq x y z
N MET A 1 70.30 -52.23 37.07
CA MET A 1 68.83 -51.92 36.82
C MET A 1 68.78 -50.53 36.25
N LYS A 2 68.62 -50.39 34.93
CA LYS A 2 68.45 -49.10 34.23
C LYS A 2 67.02 -49.08 33.71
N ARG A 3 66.21 -48.14 34.24
CA ARG A 3 64.81 -47.89 33.75
C ARG A 3 64.89 -46.89 32.59
N ASN A 4 64.49 -47.34 31.41
CA ASN A 4 64.26 -46.47 30.26
C ASN A 4 62.87 -45.81 30.38
N ILE A 5 62.85 -44.50 30.43
CA ILE A 5 61.63 -43.69 30.34
C ILE A 5 61.43 -43.33 28.86
N VAL A 6 60.38 -43.88 28.28
CA VAL A 6 59.93 -43.50 26.92
C VAL A 6 58.97 -42.32 27.07
N VAL A 7 59.37 -41.13 26.62
CA VAL A 7 58.57 -39.96 26.52
C VAL A 7 57.73 -40.07 25.21
N ARG A 8 56.42 -40.27 25.34
CA ARG A 8 55.49 -40.16 24.22
C ARG A 8 55.11 -38.71 24.02
N MET A 9 55.51 -38.13 22.89
CA MET A 9 55.19 -36.81 22.46
C MET A 9 53.80 -36.90 21.77
N LEU A 10 52.74 -36.35 22.39
CA LEU A 10 51.41 -36.19 21.75
C LEU A 10 51.48 -34.93 20.87
N ILE A 11 51.40 -35.13 19.56
CA ILE A 11 51.20 -34.03 18.60
C ILE A 11 49.67 -33.78 18.55
N ALA A 12 49.22 -32.67 19.14
CA ALA A 12 47.85 -32.20 18.98
C ALA A 12 47.74 -31.49 17.61
N LEU A 13 47.08 -32.13 16.65
CA LEU A 13 46.68 -31.48 15.41
C LEU A 13 45.54 -30.51 15.75
N VAL A 14 45.81 -29.21 15.74
CA VAL A 14 44.79 -28.16 15.77
C VAL A 14 44.25 -28.03 14.35
N CYS A 15 43.11 -28.65 14.07
CA CYS A 15 42.35 -28.35 12.88
C CYS A 15 41.74 -26.96 13.03
N LEU A 16 42.36 -25.94 12.44
CA LEU A 16 41.74 -24.64 12.20
C LEU A 16 40.66 -24.85 11.09
N SER A 17 39.45 -25.10 11.52
CA SER A 17 38.30 -25.00 10.62
C SER A 17 38.14 -23.52 10.24
N VAL A 18 38.55 -23.18 9.03
CA VAL A 18 38.19 -21.90 8.39
C VAL A 18 36.68 -21.99 8.09
N TRP A 19 35.90 -21.44 8.99
CA TRP A 19 34.47 -21.17 8.70
C TRP A 19 34.47 -20.10 7.62
N PRO A 20 33.82 -20.33 6.45
CA PRO A 20 33.65 -19.25 5.51
C PRO A 20 32.83 -18.17 6.24
N ALA A 21 33.36 -16.96 6.30
CA ALA A 21 32.59 -15.81 6.73
C ALA A 21 31.39 -15.76 5.79
N MET A 22 30.20 -16.06 6.30
CA MET A 22 28.96 -15.73 5.60
C MET A 22 29.01 -14.22 5.41
N ALA A 23 29.01 -13.77 4.16
CA ALA A 23 28.87 -12.36 3.86
C ALA A 23 27.61 -11.90 4.61
N GLU A 24 27.76 -10.95 5.54
CA GLU A 24 26.62 -10.25 6.11
C GLU A 24 25.87 -9.67 4.90
N ALA A 25 24.63 -10.11 4.71
CA ALA A 25 23.78 -9.46 3.75
C ALA A 25 23.69 -8.00 4.19
N ASP A 26 24.05 -7.07 3.31
CA ASP A 26 23.97 -5.64 3.59
C ASP A 26 22.54 -5.34 4.08
N VAL A 27 22.42 -4.99 5.36
CA VAL A 27 21.13 -4.60 5.96
C VAL A 27 20.75 -3.25 5.36
N VAL A 28 19.75 -3.27 4.48
CA VAL A 28 19.25 -2.03 3.87
C VAL A 28 18.54 -1.23 4.95
N SER A 29 19.03 -0.02 5.23
CA SER A 29 18.37 0.95 6.10
C SER A 29 17.48 1.90 5.29
N TYR A 30 16.46 2.47 5.94
CA TYR A 30 15.49 3.36 5.33
C TYR A 30 15.40 4.66 6.12
N ALA A 31 15.42 5.78 5.41
CA ALA A 31 15.16 7.09 5.95
C ALA A 31 13.66 7.40 5.87
N TYR A 32 13.08 7.84 7.00
CA TYR A 32 11.68 8.27 7.14
C TYR A 32 11.67 9.76 7.46
N GLU A 33 11.05 10.56 6.62
CA GLU A 33 11.02 12.02 6.74
C GLU A 33 9.57 12.51 6.70
N ALA A 34 9.10 13.10 7.81
CA ALA A 34 7.80 13.76 7.83
C ALA A 34 7.89 15.13 7.13
N VAL A 35 6.94 15.40 6.25
CA VAL A 35 6.87 16.62 5.44
C VAL A 35 5.64 17.43 5.84
N PRO A 36 5.80 18.68 6.27
CA PRO A 36 4.66 19.54 6.61
C PRO A 36 3.73 19.77 5.40
N LEU A 37 2.46 19.47 5.60
CA LEU A 37 1.38 19.73 4.66
C LEU A 37 0.14 20.17 5.42
N GLU A 38 -0.55 21.16 4.90
CA GLU A 38 -1.83 21.64 5.43
C GLU A 38 -2.78 21.93 4.28
N ARG A 39 -4.05 21.53 4.42
CA ARG A 39 -5.11 21.89 3.49
C ARG A 39 -6.40 22.22 4.24
N ALA A 40 -7.07 23.28 3.85
CA ALA A 40 -8.33 23.75 4.45
C ALA A 40 -8.28 23.89 5.99
N GLY A 41 -7.12 24.27 6.55
CA GLY A 41 -6.91 24.43 8.00
C GLY A 41 -6.69 23.10 8.75
N ILE A 42 -6.54 21.98 8.04
CA ILE A 42 -6.24 20.66 8.62
C ILE A 42 -4.80 20.28 8.25
N ALA A 43 -3.99 19.99 9.28
CA ALA A 43 -2.65 19.43 9.07
C ALA A 43 -2.77 18.00 8.53
N LEU A 44 -2.15 17.71 7.39
CA LEU A 44 -2.13 16.39 6.80
C LEU A 44 -0.80 15.70 7.07
N HIS A 45 -0.84 14.43 7.45
CA HIS A 45 0.37 13.63 7.56
C HIS A 45 0.82 13.18 6.17
N LEU A 46 2.00 13.67 5.80
CA LEU A 46 2.72 13.25 4.61
C LEU A 46 4.14 12.86 5.03
N ASP A 47 4.57 11.64 4.73
CA ASP A 47 5.95 11.25 4.93
C ASP A 47 6.59 10.69 3.66
N ARG A 48 7.92 10.81 3.59
CA ARG A 48 8.77 10.29 2.53
C ARG A 48 9.63 9.16 3.08
N VAL A 49 9.70 8.06 2.35
CA VAL A 49 10.57 6.92 2.69
C VAL A 49 11.45 6.58 1.49
N CYS A 50 12.75 6.44 1.72
CA CYS A 50 13.70 5.98 0.71
C CYS A 50 14.79 5.11 1.35
N VAL A 51 15.60 4.44 0.54
CA VAL A 51 16.80 3.78 1.04
C VAL A 51 17.76 4.86 1.56
N ASP A 52 18.28 4.65 2.77
CA ASP A 52 19.13 5.62 3.44
C ASP A 52 20.34 6.02 2.58
N GLY A 53 20.66 7.32 2.57
CA GLY A 53 21.75 7.87 1.76
C GLY A 53 21.48 7.93 0.26
N THR A 54 20.24 7.67 -0.20
CA THR A 54 19.87 7.83 -1.62
C THR A 54 18.95 9.04 -1.85
N GLU A 55 19.02 9.59 -3.07
CA GLU A 55 18.12 10.64 -3.54
C GLU A 55 17.42 10.15 -4.82
N PRO A 56 16.28 9.44 -4.69
CA PRO A 56 15.57 8.90 -5.83
C PRO A 56 14.96 9.98 -6.73
N ASP A 57 15.06 9.76 -8.03
CA ASP A 57 14.42 10.60 -9.06
C ASP A 57 12.95 10.22 -9.34
N ARG A 58 12.53 9.06 -8.87
CA ARG A 58 11.18 8.50 -9.07
C ARG A 58 10.39 8.65 -7.79
N HIS A 59 9.18 9.17 -7.90
CA HIS A 59 8.31 9.41 -6.75
C HIS A 59 6.99 8.68 -6.94
N ILE A 60 6.50 8.04 -5.89
CA ILE A 60 5.19 7.41 -5.85
C ILE A 60 4.47 7.80 -4.56
N LEU A 61 3.20 8.23 -4.69
CA LEU A 61 2.32 8.49 -3.56
C LEU A 61 1.38 7.31 -3.36
N LEU A 62 1.31 6.80 -2.13
CA LEU A 62 0.40 5.73 -1.71
C LEU A 62 -0.78 6.33 -0.95
N VAL A 63 -2.00 5.94 -1.36
CA VAL A 63 -3.27 6.40 -0.79
C VAL A 63 -4.06 5.21 -0.26
N HIS A 64 -4.39 5.26 1.02
CA HIS A 64 -5.07 4.22 1.77
C HIS A 64 -6.56 4.05 1.42
N GLY A 65 -7.16 2.95 1.87
CA GLY A 65 -8.59 2.66 1.75
C GLY A 65 -9.46 3.37 2.80
N VAL A 66 -10.73 2.96 2.95
CA VAL A 66 -11.56 3.39 4.08
C VAL A 66 -11.12 2.67 5.35
N THR A 67 -11.34 3.28 6.49
CA THR A 67 -11.17 2.78 7.85
C THR A 67 -9.80 3.03 8.44
N TYR A 68 -8.72 2.62 7.76
CA TYR A 68 -7.36 2.73 8.29
C TYR A 68 -6.46 3.56 7.39
N SER A 69 -5.39 4.10 7.97
CA SER A 69 -4.50 5.06 7.33
C SER A 69 -3.30 4.40 6.63
N SER A 70 -2.38 5.18 6.12
CA SER A 70 -1.27 4.74 5.26
C SER A 70 -0.25 3.80 5.92
N HIS A 71 -0.32 3.58 7.24
CA HIS A 71 0.52 2.59 7.93
C HIS A 71 0.37 1.17 7.36
N GLU A 72 -0.79 0.85 6.76
CA GLU A 72 -1.10 -0.46 6.17
C GLU A 72 -0.10 -0.87 5.09
N PHE A 73 0.51 0.09 4.40
CA PHE A 73 1.51 -0.18 3.36
C PHE A 73 2.90 -0.54 3.91
N ASP A 74 3.14 -0.43 5.22
CA ASP A 74 4.47 -0.57 5.81
C ASP A 74 4.50 -1.57 6.99
N ILE A 75 4.08 -2.79 6.74
CA ILE A 75 4.17 -3.88 7.73
C ILE A 75 5.62 -4.36 7.78
N ASP A 76 6.33 -4.03 8.88
CA ASP A 76 7.76 -4.31 9.08
C ASP A 76 8.00 -5.77 9.49
N TYR A 77 7.65 -6.68 8.61
CA TYR A 77 7.87 -8.11 8.77
C TYR A 77 8.29 -8.72 7.44
N GLU A 78 9.39 -9.43 7.42
CA GLU A 78 9.97 -10.04 6.20
C GLU A 78 9.98 -9.05 5.00
N ASP A 79 9.30 -9.38 3.92
CA ASP A 79 9.20 -8.59 2.69
C ASP A 79 7.77 -8.06 2.40
N TYR A 80 6.92 -8.00 3.44
CA TYR A 80 5.55 -7.52 3.30
C TYR A 80 5.41 -6.00 3.15
N SER A 81 6.39 -5.21 3.63
CA SER A 81 6.32 -3.76 3.47
C SER A 81 6.39 -3.36 1.99
N LEU A 82 5.26 -2.90 1.44
CA LEU A 82 5.19 -2.34 0.08
C LEU A 82 6.04 -1.06 -0.02
N VAL A 83 6.08 -0.25 1.04
CA VAL A 83 6.90 0.96 1.12
C VAL A 83 8.38 0.62 0.92
N ARG A 84 8.91 -0.32 1.67
CA ARG A 84 10.32 -0.72 1.59
C ARG A 84 10.62 -1.44 0.29
N ALA A 85 9.68 -2.22 -0.23
CA ALA A 85 9.82 -2.88 -1.53
C ALA A 85 9.96 -1.86 -2.66
N LEU A 86 9.12 -0.83 -2.71
CA LEU A 86 9.20 0.28 -3.66
C LEU A 86 10.48 1.12 -3.48
N ALA A 87 10.88 1.39 -2.22
CA ALA A 87 12.13 2.11 -1.95
C ALA A 87 13.35 1.35 -2.51
N ARG A 88 13.40 0.02 -2.36
CA ARG A 88 14.43 -0.84 -2.99
C ARG A 88 14.41 -0.81 -4.51
N GLN A 89 13.25 -0.50 -5.13
CA GLN A 89 13.14 -0.27 -6.58
C GLN A 89 13.61 1.13 -7.02
N GLY A 90 14.15 1.93 -6.10
CA GLY A 90 14.67 3.27 -6.38
C GLY A 90 13.60 4.35 -6.40
N TYR A 91 12.53 4.18 -5.63
CA TYR A 91 11.52 5.22 -5.42
C TYR A 91 11.75 5.98 -4.12
N ALA A 92 11.48 7.29 -4.16
CA ALA A 92 11.00 8.01 -2.99
C ALA A 92 9.52 7.68 -2.84
N VAL A 93 9.17 6.95 -1.79
CA VAL A 93 7.81 6.50 -1.51
C VAL A 93 7.17 7.48 -0.54
N TRP A 94 6.03 8.02 -0.93
CA TRP A 94 5.28 8.97 -0.11
C TRP A 94 4.01 8.31 0.41
N ARG A 95 3.66 8.60 1.65
CA ARG A 95 2.42 8.13 2.28
C ARG A 95 1.63 9.31 2.78
N LEU A 96 0.35 9.34 2.41
CA LEU A 96 -0.61 10.35 2.85
C LEU A 96 -1.64 9.70 3.78
N ASP A 97 -1.85 10.28 4.95
CA ASP A 97 -3.08 10.06 5.71
C ASP A 97 -4.07 11.16 5.33
N ILE A 98 -5.23 10.79 4.79
CA ILE A 98 -6.32 11.72 4.45
C ILE A 98 -6.83 12.40 5.73
N ALA A 99 -7.38 13.59 5.63
CA ALA A 99 -7.93 14.33 6.76
C ALA A 99 -8.85 13.45 7.64
N GLY A 100 -8.63 13.47 8.96
CA GLY A 100 -9.37 12.65 9.92
C GLY A 100 -8.87 11.22 10.09
N PHE A 101 -7.90 10.75 9.29
CA PHE A 101 -7.31 9.41 9.40
C PHE A 101 -5.88 9.49 9.96
N GLY A 102 -5.48 8.45 10.69
CA GLY A 102 -4.11 8.23 11.13
C GLY A 102 -3.54 9.40 11.91
N ARG A 103 -2.43 9.93 11.40
CA ARG A 103 -1.70 11.07 11.99
C ARG A 103 -2.12 12.43 11.45
N SER A 104 -3.07 12.46 10.50
CA SER A 104 -3.68 13.73 10.05
C SER A 104 -4.59 14.32 11.09
N GLY A 105 -4.82 15.63 10.98
CA GLY A 105 -5.69 16.37 11.89
C GLY A 105 -7.11 15.82 11.91
N ALA A 106 -7.70 15.75 13.11
CA ALA A 106 -9.07 15.27 13.30
C ALA A 106 -10.09 16.17 12.60
N VAL A 107 -11.21 15.62 12.19
CA VAL A 107 -12.37 16.31 11.62
C VAL A 107 -13.52 16.28 12.63
N GLU A 108 -14.30 17.37 12.70
CA GLU A 108 -15.49 17.42 13.57
C GLU A 108 -16.66 16.62 12.96
N ASP A 109 -16.82 16.68 11.63
CA ASP A 109 -17.79 15.90 10.87
C ASP A 109 -17.09 14.77 10.14
N GLY A 110 -17.36 13.52 10.52
CA GLY A 110 -16.81 12.34 9.88
C GLY A 110 -17.30 12.10 8.44
N PHE A 111 -18.29 12.87 7.97
CA PHE A 111 -18.69 12.88 6.58
C PHE A 111 -17.92 13.88 5.71
N LEU A 112 -17.10 14.76 6.31
CA LEU A 112 -16.32 15.75 5.58
C LEU A 112 -15.30 15.09 4.62
N PRO A 113 -14.47 14.12 5.04
CA PRO A 113 -13.53 13.47 4.14
C PRO A 113 -14.27 12.44 3.26
N ASP A 114 -15.14 12.94 2.38
CA ASP A 114 -15.71 12.18 1.28
C ASP A 114 -14.68 12.00 0.13
N SER A 115 -15.09 11.33 -0.93
CA SER A 115 -14.17 11.00 -2.02
C SER A 115 -13.67 12.23 -2.79
N ASP A 116 -14.46 13.28 -2.90
CA ASP A 116 -14.04 14.53 -3.55
C ASP A 116 -13.10 15.33 -2.65
N TYR A 117 -13.41 15.42 -1.36
CA TYR A 117 -12.54 16.06 -0.39
C TYR A 117 -11.17 15.37 -0.29
N ALA A 118 -11.17 14.04 -0.26
CA ALA A 118 -9.96 13.24 -0.23
C ALA A 118 -9.11 13.38 -1.52
N ALA A 119 -9.75 13.52 -2.69
CA ALA A 119 -9.05 13.80 -3.94
C ALA A 119 -8.29 15.13 -3.90
N GLU A 120 -8.82 16.14 -3.20
CA GLU A 120 -8.11 17.41 -2.97
C GLU A 120 -6.95 17.29 -1.96
N ASP A 121 -7.07 16.42 -0.94
CA ASP A 121 -5.94 16.10 -0.06
C ASP A 121 -4.81 15.44 -0.83
N ILE A 122 -5.14 14.51 -1.74
CA ILE A 122 -4.18 13.86 -2.62
C ILE A 122 -3.51 14.89 -3.54
N HIS A 123 -4.29 15.79 -4.15
CA HIS A 123 -3.72 16.84 -5.00
C HIS A 123 -2.76 17.73 -4.24
N ALA A 124 -3.10 18.17 -3.03
CA ALA A 124 -2.20 18.97 -2.19
C ALA A 124 -0.89 18.23 -1.88
N ALA A 125 -0.95 16.92 -1.63
CA ALA A 125 0.22 16.08 -1.44
C ALA A 125 1.06 15.98 -2.74
N VAL A 126 0.43 15.74 -3.88
CA VAL A 126 1.08 15.68 -5.22
C VAL A 126 1.80 16.99 -5.52
N ASP A 127 1.14 18.14 -5.34
CA ASP A 127 1.75 19.45 -5.54
C ASP A 127 2.97 19.65 -4.62
N ARG A 128 2.84 19.26 -3.35
CA ARG A 128 3.94 19.34 -2.39
C ARG A 128 5.13 18.48 -2.81
N ILE A 129 4.87 17.24 -3.26
CA ILE A 129 5.90 16.32 -3.75
C ILE A 129 6.58 16.89 -5.00
N CYS A 130 5.80 17.37 -5.97
CA CYS A 130 6.33 18.00 -7.19
C CYS A 130 7.22 19.21 -6.86
N ALA A 131 6.79 20.07 -5.94
CA ALA A 131 7.56 21.22 -5.52
C ALA A 131 8.89 20.86 -4.84
N LEU A 132 8.91 19.80 -4.01
CA LEU A 132 10.11 19.36 -3.31
C LEU A 132 11.09 18.60 -4.23
N SER A 133 10.56 17.77 -5.12
CA SER A 133 11.36 16.92 -6.00
C SER A 133 11.84 17.61 -7.27
N GLY A 134 11.23 18.74 -7.64
CA GLY A 134 11.45 19.40 -8.93
C GLY A 134 10.85 18.61 -10.11
N ARG A 135 10.02 17.61 -9.87
CA ARG A 135 9.32 16.84 -10.89
C ARG A 135 7.95 17.44 -11.17
N SER A 136 7.54 17.43 -12.44
CA SER A 136 6.20 17.88 -12.82
C SER A 136 5.13 16.81 -12.64
N ARG A 137 5.55 15.52 -12.56
CA ARG A 137 4.65 14.37 -12.47
C ARG A 137 5.21 13.31 -11.52
N ILE A 138 4.31 12.60 -10.83
CA ILE A 138 4.65 11.46 -9.98
C ILE A 138 3.75 10.26 -10.30
N ASP A 139 4.11 9.08 -9.82
CA ASP A 139 3.23 7.93 -9.83
C ASP A 139 2.27 7.99 -8.64
N LEU A 140 1.04 7.55 -8.83
CA LEU A 140 -0.01 7.53 -7.80
C LEU A 140 -0.58 6.13 -7.67
N LEU A 141 -0.65 5.60 -6.45
CA LEU A 141 -1.29 4.33 -6.14
C LEU A 141 -2.41 4.54 -5.13
N GLY A 142 -3.62 4.14 -5.49
CA GLY A 142 -4.74 4.03 -4.57
C GLY A 142 -5.11 2.57 -4.30
N TRP A 143 -5.45 2.24 -3.06
CA TRP A 143 -5.97 0.94 -2.65
C TRP A 143 -7.42 1.06 -2.17
N SER A 144 -8.31 0.13 -2.60
CA SER A 144 -9.70 0.10 -2.15
C SER A 144 -10.41 1.43 -2.44
N TRP A 145 -11.00 2.10 -1.46
CA TRP A 145 -11.53 3.47 -1.61
C TRP A 145 -10.50 4.46 -2.13
N GLY A 146 -9.22 4.26 -1.79
CA GLY A 146 -8.12 5.04 -2.35
C GLY A 146 -8.07 5.01 -3.88
N THR A 147 -8.65 3.99 -4.53
CA THR A 147 -8.78 3.96 -6.00
C THR A 147 -9.78 4.98 -6.51
N VAL A 148 -10.88 5.19 -5.80
CA VAL A 148 -11.90 6.21 -6.14
C VAL A 148 -11.30 7.60 -6.00
N THR A 149 -10.64 7.88 -4.88
CA THR A 149 -10.04 9.20 -4.60
C THR A 149 -8.86 9.51 -5.51
N ALA A 150 -7.97 8.53 -5.75
CA ALA A 150 -6.84 8.68 -6.66
C ALA A 150 -7.30 8.87 -8.13
N SER A 151 -8.35 8.17 -8.56
CA SER A 151 -8.92 8.35 -9.91
C SER A 151 -9.52 9.74 -10.08
N ARG A 152 -10.25 10.26 -9.11
CA ARG A 152 -10.78 11.63 -9.13
C ARG A 152 -9.66 12.67 -9.18
N CYS A 153 -8.60 12.48 -8.40
CA CYS A 153 -7.41 13.33 -8.46
C CYS A 153 -6.74 13.26 -9.84
N ALA A 154 -6.54 12.06 -10.40
CA ALA A 154 -5.91 11.88 -11.70
C ALA A 154 -6.72 12.43 -12.87
N ALA A 155 -8.05 12.33 -12.81
CA ALA A 155 -8.96 12.92 -13.81
C ALA A 155 -8.94 14.44 -13.75
N LYS A 156 -8.94 15.02 -12.55
CA LYS A 156 -9.02 16.48 -12.35
C LYS A 156 -7.68 17.19 -12.56
N TYR A 157 -6.55 16.52 -12.26
CA TYR A 157 -5.19 17.07 -12.30
C TYR A 157 -4.22 16.17 -13.11
N PRO A 158 -4.55 15.85 -14.38
CA PRO A 158 -3.81 14.87 -15.17
C PRO A 158 -2.37 15.27 -15.45
N GLU A 159 -2.05 16.58 -15.42
CA GLU A 159 -0.71 17.12 -15.66
C GLU A 159 0.32 16.72 -14.61
N HIS A 160 -0.13 16.28 -13.41
CA HIS A 160 0.75 15.90 -12.30
C HIS A 160 0.88 14.38 -12.13
N ILE A 161 0.10 13.58 -12.85
CA ILE A 161 0.10 12.13 -12.73
C ILE A 161 0.83 11.51 -13.93
N ARG A 162 1.90 10.75 -13.63
CA ARG A 162 2.68 10.03 -14.64
C ARG A 162 2.08 8.66 -14.93
N ARG A 163 1.77 7.92 -13.89
CA ARG A 163 1.12 6.60 -13.90
C ARG A 163 0.14 6.51 -12.75
N LEU A 164 -0.96 5.81 -12.97
CA LEU A 164 -1.93 5.51 -11.94
C LEU A 164 -1.94 4.00 -11.66
N VAL A 165 -2.02 3.61 -10.40
CA VAL A 165 -2.25 2.23 -9.99
C VAL A 165 -3.54 2.16 -9.18
N LEU A 166 -4.49 1.38 -9.67
CA LEU A 166 -5.76 1.09 -9.01
C LEU A 166 -5.68 -0.33 -8.44
N TYR A 167 -5.34 -0.44 -7.17
CA TYR A 167 -5.23 -1.72 -6.50
C TYR A 167 -6.51 -2.06 -5.74
N ALA A 168 -7.06 -3.26 -5.98
CA ALA A 168 -8.33 -3.73 -5.45
C ALA A 168 -9.45 -2.69 -5.65
N PRO A 169 -9.76 -2.31 -6.92
CA PRO A 169 -10.53 -1.11 -7.24
C PRO A 169 -12.00 -1.24 -6.86
N ILE A 170 -12.55 -0.19 -6.29
CA ILE A 170 -14.00 -0.05 -6.05
C ILE A 170 -14.61 0.70 -7.25
N LEU A 171 -14.84 -0.02 -8.35
CA LEU A 171 -15.33 0.57 -9.60
C LEU A 171 -16.78 1.06 -9.53
N CYS A 172 -17.56 0.46 -8.64
CA CYS A 172 -18.99 0.77 -8.44
C CYS A 172 -19.38 0.62 -6.98
N GLY A 173 -20.59 1.06 -6.65
CA GLY A 173 -21.16 0.92 -5.31
C GLY A 173 -21.14 -0.54 -4.84
N ILE A 174 -20.83 -0.76 -3.55
CA ILE A 174 -20.76 -2.11 -2.97
C ILE A 174 -22.10 -2.62 -2.45
N GLY A 175 -23.17 -1.82 -2.54
CA GLY A 175 -24.53 -2.24 -2.16
C GLY A 175 -24.74 -2.54 -0.67
N ALA A 176 -23.88 -2.04 0.21
CA ALA A 176 -23.87 -2.40 1.65
C ALA A 176 -24.92 -1.63 2.50
N GLY A 177 -25.75 -0.81 1.86
CA GLY A 177 -26.78 -0.02 2.53
C GLY A 177 -26.29 1.36 2.99
N ALA A 178 -27.22 2.19 3.47
CA ALA A 178 -26.94 3.58 3.82
C ALA A 178 -26.06 3.68 5.08
N VAL A 179 -25.05 4.53 5.02
CA VAL A 179 -24.20 4.91 6.16
C VAL A 179 -24.79 6.19 6.78
N THR A 180 -25.26 6.09 8.01
CA THR A 180 -25.99 7.17 8.72
C THR A 180 -25.16 7.82 9.82
N GLU A 181 -24.15 7.11 10.34
CA GLU A 181 -23.28 7.62 11.39
C GLU A 181 -22.05 8.31 10.80
N PRO A 182 -21.63 9.47 11.30
CA PRO A 182 -20.49 10.20 10.74
C PRO A 182 -19.14 9.48 10.97
N PHE A 183 -19.05 8.63 11.99
CA PHE A 183 -17.86 7.86 12.29
C PHE A 183 -18.14 6.37 12.35
N HIS A 184 -17.22 5.59 11.82
CA HIS A 184 -17.18 4.14 11.96
C HIS A 184 -16.53 3.77 13.29
N HIS A 185 -17.09 2.79 13.98
CA HIS A 185 -16.44 2.19 15.15
C HIS A 185 -15.48 1.09 14.72
N ASN A 186 -14.18 1.31 14.95
CA ASN A 186 -13.13 0.37 14.56
C ASN A 186 -13.07 -0.80 15.55
N THR A 187 -12.88 -2.02 15.04
CA THR A 187 -12.68 -3.23 15.85
C THR A 187 -11.55 -4.07 15.28
N TRP A 188 -11.01 -4.99 16.10
CA TRP A 188 -10.00 -5.94 15.67
C TRP A 188 -10.52 -6.85 14.54
N GLU A 189 -11.76 -7.29 14.67
CA GLU A 189 -12.43 -8.13 13.67
C GLU A 189 -12.54 -7.40 12.35
N HIS A 190 -12.80 -6.09 12.37
CA HIS A 190 -12.88 -5.28 11.17
C HIS A 190 -11.50 -5.08 10.53
N ALA A 191 -10.46 -4.78 11.33
CA ALA A 191 -9.09 -4.63 10.82
C ALA A 191 -8.57 -5.91 10.14
N ALA A 192 -9.01 -7.07 10.62
CA ALA A 192 -8.64 -8.36 10.06
C ALA A 192 -9.63 -8.88 8.99
N GLY A 193 -10.72 -8.15 8.74
CA GLY A 193 -11.85 -8.61 7.93
C GLY A 193 -11.56 -8.82 6.45
N ASP A 194 -10.51 -8.18 5.93
CA ASP A 194 -10.12 -8.30 4.53
C ASP A 194 -9.23 -9.54 4.26
N PHE A 195 -8.72 -10.21 5.30
CA PHE A 195 -7.99 -11.46 5.14
C PHE A 195 -8.92 -12.64 4.90
N GLN A 196 -8.47 -13.58 4.07
CA GLN A 196 -9.24 -14.78 3.76
C GLN A 196 -9.51 -15.64 4.99
N CYS A 197 -10.75 -16.15 5.07
CA CYS A 197 -11.20 -17.04 6.13
C CYS A 197 -11.73 -18.35 5.55
N THR A 198 -11.45 -19.47 6.22
CA THR A 198 -12.04 -20.79 5.91
C THR A 198 -13.50 -20.88 6.33
N GLN A 199 -13.87 -20.13 7.37
CA GLN A 199 -15.22 -19.93 7.90
C GLN A 199 -15.28 -18.52 8.51
N PRO A 200 -16.46 -17.94 8.73
CA PRO A 200 -16.57 -16.63 9.39
C PRO A 200 -15.77 -16.58 10.70
N GLY A 201 -14.82 -15.66 10.80
CA GLY A 201 -13.94 -15.47 11.95
C GLY A 201 -12.81 -16.49 12.12
N VAL A 202 -12.60 -17.39 11.15
CA VAL A 202 -11.49 -18.37 11.15
C VAL A 202 -10.58 -18.12 9.96
N PHE A 203 -9.44 -17.47 10.21
CA PHE A 203 -8.47 -17.16 9.16
C PHE A 203 -7.92 -18.41 8.47
N ASP A 204 -7.74 -18.30 7.15
CA ASP A 204 -6.99 -19.27 6.38
C ASP A 204 -5.48 -19.01 6.52
N TYR A 205 -4.84 -19.64 7.49
CA TYR A 205 -3.41 -19.50 7.73
C TYR A 205 -2.50 -20.10 6.65
N SER A 206 -3.05 -20.76 5.64
CA SER A 206 -2.30 -21.13 4.45
C SER A 206 -2.04 -19.94 3.52
N VAL A 207 -2.90 -18.91 3.63
CA VAL A 207 -2.87 -17.68 2.84
C VAL A 207 -2.46 -16.48 3.71
N ALA A 208 -3.10 -16.30 4.86
CA ALA A 208 -2.81 -15.19 5.78
C ALA A 208 -1.67 -15.54 6.74
N ASP A 209 -0.72 -14.62 6.94
CA ASP A 209 0.30 -14.77 7.98
C ASP A 209 -0.19 -14.19 9.30
N ARG A 210 -0.08 -14.99 10.35
CA ARG A 210 -0.54 -14.57 11.69
C ARG A 210 0.19 -13.32 12.19
N VAL A 211 1.49 -13.23 11.95
CA VAL A 211 2.30 -12.08 12.38
C VAL A 211 1.86 -10.83 11.63
N VAL A 212 1.60 -10.94 10.33
CA VAL A 212 1.12 -9.83 9.49
C VAL A 212 -0.25 -9.34 9.98
N ILE A 213 -1.20 -10.25 10.27
CA ILE A 213 -2.51 -9.89 10.83
C ILE A 213 -2.34 -9.15 12.17
N GLU A 214 -1.54 -9.70 13.09
CA GLU A 214 -1.31 -9.09 14.40
C GLU A 214 -0.64 -7.72 14.31
N MET A 215 0.31 -7.55 13.40
CA MET A 215 0.97 -6.26 13.16
C MET A 215 0.02 -5.24 12.52
N LEU A 216 -0.77 -5.64 11.51
CA LEU A 216 -1.76 -4.77 10.90
C LEU A 216 -2.78 -4.28 11.94
N CYS A 217 -3.40 -5.20 12.68
CA CYS A 217 -4.37 -4.84 13.71
C CYS A 217 -3.77 -3.93 14.80
N SER A 218 -2.54 -4.23 15.25
CA SER A 218 -1.86 -3.43 16.27
C SER A 218 -1.53 -2.02 15.77
N SER A 219 -1.09 -1.88 14.51
CA SER A 219 -0.81 -0.57 13.91
C SER A 219 -2.09 0.21 13.63
N SER A 220 -3.15 -0.44 13.17
CA SER A 220 -4.48 0.18 12.99
C SER A 220 -5.00 0.75 14.30
N TRP A 221 -4.89 -0.01 15.40
CA TRP A 221 -5.26 0.48 16.72
C TRP A 221 -4.40 1.65 17.22
N HIS A 222 -3.11 1.59 16.90
CA HIS A 222 -2.16 2.64 17.30
C HIS A 222 -2.38 3.96 16.56
N TYR A 223 -2.64 3.91 15.25
CA TYR A 223 -2.71 5.11 14.40
C TYR A 223 -4.13 5.65 14.23
N ASP A 224 -5.11 4.78 14.09
CA ASP A 224 -6.49 5.17 13.77
C ASP A 224 -7.43 5.06 14.98
N GLY A 225 -7.06 4.25 16.00
CA GLY A 225 -7.83 4.16 17.26
C GLY A 225 -9.22 3.57 17.07
N GLU A 226 -10.17 4.05 17.88
CA GLU A 226 -11.51 3.48 18.02
C GLU A 226 -12.50 3.93 16.93
N ALA A 227 -12.18 4.96 16.18
CA ALA A 227 -13.11 5.52 15.20
C ALA A 227 -12.41 6.14 14.00
N SER A 228 -12.98 5.96 12.82
CA SER A 228 -12.54 6.58 11.57
C SER A 228 -13.70 7.26 10.84
N PRO A 229 -13.42 8.30 10.02
CA PRO A 229 -14.44 9.01 9.25
C PRO A 229 -15.21 8.09 8.29
N ASN A 230 -16.50 8.37 8.12
CA ASN A 230 -17.40 7.60 7.26
C ASN A 230 -17.74 8.27 5.92
N GLY A 231 -17.14 9.41 5.57
CA GLY A 231 -17.40 10.08 4.31
C GLY A 231 -17.14 9.18 3.11
N GLY A 232 -15.94 8.58 3.05
CA GLY A 232 -15.58 7.63 2.00
C GLY A 232 -16.45 6.37 2.00
N ARG A 233 -16.77 5.83 3.19
CA ARG A 233 -17.64 4.67 3.31
C ARG A 233 -19.05 4.98 2.81
N ARG A 234 -19.60 6.15 3.12
CA ARG A 234 -20.89 6.61 2.61
C ARG A 234 -20.90 6.63 1.09
N ASP A 235 -19.81 7.09 0.46
CA ASP A 235 -19.73 7.20 -1.00
C ASP A 235 -19.66 5.83 -1.68
N ILE A 236 -19.00 4.84 -1.08
CA ILE A 236 -18.90 3.49 -1.69
C ILE A 236 -20.08 2.58 -1.33
N CYS A 237 -20.80 2.82 -0.23
CA CYS A 237 -21.98 2.04 0.19
C CYS A 237 -23.27 2.44 -0.55
N VAL A 238 -23.17 2.79 -1.81
CA VAL A 238 -24.29 3.10 -2.70
C VAL A 238 -24.70 1.89 -3.53
N ASP A 239 -25.72 2.05 -4.38
CA ASP A 239 -26.22 0.97 -5.25
C ASP A 239 -25.10 0.44 -6.17
N ALA A 240 -25.04 -0.89 -6.31
CA ALA A 240 -24.02 -1.56 -7.11
C ALA A 240 -24.02 -1.18 -8.60
N SER A 241 -25.10 -0.61 -9.12
CA SER A 241 -25.13 -0.11 -10.50
C SER A 241 -24.45 1.24 -10.69
N GLN A 242 -24.23 1.99 -9.58
CA GLN A 242 -23.62 3.32 -9.62
C GLN A 242 -22.12 3.21 -9.83
N ALA A 243 -21.61 3.75 -10.95
CA ALA A 243 -20.18 3.88 -11.18
C ALA A 243 -19.57 4.91 -10.20
N LEU A 244 -18.41 4.58 -9.62
CA LEU A 244 -17.68 5.44 -8.70
C LEU A 244 -16.40 6.01 -9.32
N ILE A 245 -15.87 5.34 -10.36
CA ILE A 245 -14.70 5.75 -11.13
C ILE A 245 -15.13 5.96 -12.57
N ASP A 246 -14.88 7.14 -13.11
CA ASP A 246 -14.99 7.41 -14.54
C ASP A 246 -13.64 7.13 -15.20
N LEU A 247 -13.53 5.96 -15.82
CA LEU A 247 -12.28 5.49 -16.42
C LEU A 247 -11.89 6.30 -17.66
N GLU A 248 -12.87 6.88 -18.37
CA GLU A 248 -12.64 7.65 -19.61
C GLU A 248 -12.02 9.03 -19.32
N GLU A 249 -12.19 9.55 -18.11
CA GLU A 249 -11.57 10.81 -17.68
C GLU A 249 -10.10 10.64 -17.27
N ILE A 250 -9.59 9.39 -17.17
CA ILE A 250 -8.22 9.09 -16.78
C ILE A 250 -7.33 9.12 -18.00
N SER A 251 -6.40 10.07 -18.07
CA SER A 251 -5.43 10.19 -19.18
C SER A 251 -4.06 9.55 -18.89
N ALA A 252 -3.74 9.24 -17.64
CA ALA A 252 -2.50 8.59 -17.27
C ALA A 252 -2.54 7.07 -17.55
N PRO A 253 -1.48 6.45 -18.11
CA PRO A 253 -1.39 5.00 -18.18
C PRO A 253 -1.66 4.36 -16.82
N THR A 254 -2.59 3.39 -16.79
CA THR A 254 -3.16 2.87 -15.55
C THR A 254 -2.95 1.37 -15.42
N LEU A 255 -2.44 0.93 -14.28
CA LEU A 255 -2.49 -0.47 -13.87
C LEU A 255 -3.72 -0.70 -13.00
N VAL A 256 -4.60 -1.58 -13.43
CA VAL A 256 -5.63 -2.17 -12.56
C VAL A 256 -5.11 -3.51 -12.07
N ILE A 257 -4.96 -3.69 -10.77
CA ILE A 257 -4.44 -4.92 -10.16
C ILE A 257 -5.35 -5.37 -9.02
N CYS A 258 -5.77 -6.63 -9.01
CA CYS A 258 -6.71 -7.16 -8.03
C CYS A 258 -6.55 -8.67 -7.84
N GLY A 259 -7.11 -9.18 -6.75
CA GLY A 259 -7.27 -10.61 -6.52
C GLY A 259 -8.60 -11.13 -7.05
N ASP A 260 -8.67 -12.37 -7.55
CA ASP A 260 -9.94 -12.96 -8.02
C ASP A 260 -10.82 -13.51 -6.89
N SER A 261 -10.32 -13.48 -5.65
CA SER A 261 -11.09 -13.80 -4.44
C SER A 261 -11.46 -12.56 -3.61
N ASP A 262 -11.28 -11.36 -4.17
CA ASP A 262 -11.68 -10.10 -3.55
C ASP A 262 -13.21 -10.00 -3.48
N PRO A 263 -13.82 -9.89 -2.28
CA PRO A 263 -15.27 -9.87 -2.13
C PRO A 263 -15.93 -8.58 -2.63
N TYR A 264 -15.15 -7.52 -2.87
CA TYR A 264 -15.64 -6.22 -3.35
C TYR A 264 -15.49 -6.05 -4.86
N LEU A 265 -14.91 -7.05 -5.55
CA LEU A 265 -14.61 -6.98 -6.97
C LEU A 265 -15.84 -7.27 -7.82
N ASP A 266 -16.21 -6.33 -8.71
CA ASP A 266 -17.11 -6.60 -9.82
C ASP A 266 -16.32 -7.12 -11.03
N TYR A 267 -16.32 -8.44 -11.20
CA TYR A 267 -15.54 -9.14 -12.21
C TYR A 267 -15.90 -8.74 -13.65
N ASP A 268 -17.19 -8.53 -13.94
CA ASP A 268 -17.65 -8.16 -15.27
C ASP A 268 -17.14 -6.78 -15.65
N ARG A 269 -17.12 -5.84 -14.70
CA ARG A 269 -16.59 -4.50 -14.90
C ARG A 269 -15.07 -4.50 -15.01
N VAL A 270 -14.37 -5.24 -14.15
CA VAL A 270 -12.92 -5.32 -14.18
C VAL A 270 -12.41 -5.88 -15.50
N ASN A 271 -13.06 -6.90 -16.07
CA ASN A 271 -12.65 -7.48 -17.35
C ASN A 271 -12.79 -6.49 -18.54
N GLY A 272 -13.64 -5.48 -18.45
CA GLY A 272 -13.84 -4.45 -19.47
C GLY A 272 -13.02 -3.16 -19.27
N VAL A 273 -12.25 -3.02 -18.18
CA VAL A 273 -11.62 -1.72 -17.84
C VAL A 273 -10.64 -1.21 -18.89
N LEU A 274 -9.94 -2.10 -19.61
CA LEU A 274 -8.94 -1.69 -20.59
C LEU A 274 -9.56 -1.02 -21.83
N ASP A 275 -10.83 -1.27 -22.12
CA ASP A 275 -11.55 -0.62 -23.23
C ASP A 275 -11.79 0.86 -22.98
N HIS A 276 -11.68 1.30 -21.71
CA HIS A 276 -11.94 2.65 -21.23
C HIS A 276 -10.70 3.38 -20.72
N LEU A 277 -9.54 2.73 -20.73
CA LEU A 277 -8.29 3.29 -20.21
C LEU A 277 -7.33 3.66 -21.36
N PRO A 278 -6.43 4.62 -21.14
CA PRO A 278 -5.50 5.06 -22.19
C PRO A 278 -4.51 3.95 -22.58
N GLU A 279 -3.85 4.16 -23.72
CA GLU A 279 -2.80 3.27 -24.22
C GLU A 279 -1.71 3.03 -23.16
N HIS A 280 -1.12 1.84 -23.16
CA HIS A 280 -0.15 1.35 -22.17
C HIS A 280 -0.72 1.06 -20.78
N SER A 281 -2.04 1.08 -20.61
CA SER A 281 -2.68 0.55 -19.41
C SER A 281 -2.63 -0.99 -19.37
N ALA A 282 -2.77 -1.55 -18.16
CA ALA A 282 -2.72 -2.99 -17.95
C ALA A 282 -3.74 -3.45 -16.90
N LEU A 283 -4.23 -4.67 -17.07
CA LEU A 283 -5.04 -5.39 -16.08
C LEU A 283 -4.26 -6.62 -15.61
N GLU A 284 -4.08 -6.74 -14.30
CA GLU A 284 -3.42 -7.88 -13.65
C GLU A 284 -4.35 -8.47 -12.59
N VAL A 285 -4.80 -9.70 -12.81
CA VAL A 285 -5.63 -10.44 -11.86
C VAL A 285 -4.78 -11.53 -11.21
N ILE A 286 -4.66 -11.48 -9.87
CA ILE A 286 -3.90 -12.45 -9.08
C ILE A 286 -4.84 -13.55 -8.63
N LYS A 287 -4.66 -14.72 -9.20
CA LYS A 287 -5.55 -15.86 -8.93
C LYS A 287 -5.42 -16.34 -7.49
N GLY A 288 -6.56 -16.40 -6.78
CA GLY A 288 -6.67 -16.86 -5.40
C GLY A 288 -6.41 -15.78 -4.35
N ALA A 289 -5.95 -14.60 -4.74
CA ALA A 289 -5.71 -13.49 -3.81
C ALA A 289 -7.00 -12.74 -3.46
N SER A 290 -7.05 -12.17 -2.26
CA SER A 290 -8.17 -11.35 -1.79
C SER A 290 -7.91 -9.85 -1.95
N HIS A 291 -8.70 -9.04 -1.22
CA HIS A 291 -8.59 -7.58 -1.16
C HIS A 291 -7.22 -7.09 -0.65
N VAL A 292 -6.55 -7.89 0.17
CA VAL A 292 -5.25 -7.59 0.79
C VAL A 292 -4.09 -8.42 0.21
N ALA A 293 -4.10 -8.70 -1.09
CA ALA A 293 -3.09 -9.52 -1.78
C ALA A 293 -1.65 -9.16 -1.40
N PHE A 294 -1.35 -7.87 -1.16
CA PHE A 294 -0.02 -7.39 -0.78
C PHE A 294 0.40 -7.80 0.65
N LEU A 295 -0.54 -8.31 1.47
CA LEU A 295 -0.32 -8.82 2.83
C LEU A 295 -0.56 -10.32 2.96
N GLU A 296 -0.86 -11.03 1.86
CA GLU A 296 -1.16 -12.46 1.87
C GLU A 296 0.01 -13.30 1.33
N LYS A 297 0.28 -14.43 1.98
CA LYS A 297 1.07 -15.52 1.41
C LYS A 297 0.23 -16.27 0.39
N PRO A 298 0.74 -16.70 -0.71
CA PRO A 298 2.02 -16.41 -1.36
C PRO A 298 1.94 -15.21 -2.31
N TYR A 299 0.86 -14.39 -2.23
CA TYR A 299 0.48 -13.42 -3.24
C TYR A 299 1.22 -12.10 -3.17
N HIS A 300 1.75 -11.70 -2.00
CA HIS A 300 2.40 -10.39 -1.84
C HIS A 300 3.60 -10.20 -2.79
N ARG A 301 4.37 -11.25 -3.07
CA ARG A 301 5.48 -11.18 -4.02
C ARG A 301 5.01 -11.09 -5.47
N ASP A 302 4.00 -11.88 -5.85
CA ASP A 302 3.40 -11.81 -7.20
C ASP A 302 2.77 -10.43 -7.44
N PHE A 303 2.11 -9.86 -6.41
CA PHE A 303 1.61 -8.49 -6.44
C PHE A 303 2.75 -7.49 -6.68
N GLN A 304 3.84 -7.55 -5.90
CA GLN A 304 5.00 -6.68 -6.05
C GLN A 304 5.63 -6.81 -7.44
N ASP A 305 5.83 -8.03 -7.94
CA ASP A 305 6.45 -8.29 -9.25
C ASP A 305 5.62 -7.71 -10.40
N ARG A 306 4.29 -7.82 -10.35
CA ARG A 306 3.37 -7.25 -11.35
C ARG A 306 3.37 -5.72 -11.28
N LEU A 307 3.28 -5.16 -10.09
CA LEU A 307 3.38 -3.72 -9.86
C LEU A 307 4.70 -3.16 -10.40
N PHE A 308 5.82 -3.78 -10.06
CA PHE A 308 7.15 -3.32 -10.50
C PHE A 308 7.34 -3.43 -12.01
N ARG A 309 6.77 -4.45 -12.65
CA ARG A 309 6.78 -4.59 -14.11
C ARG A 309 6.10 -3.39 -14.79
N PHE A 310 4.94 -2.98 -14.30
CA PHE A 310 4.24 -1.80 -14.81
C PHE A 310 5.00 -0.50 -14.52
N LEU A 311 5.46 -0.32 -13.29
CA LEU A 311 6.18 0.89 -12.87
C LEU A 311 7.53 1.05 -13.58
N ASN A 312 8.13 -0.04 -14.09
CA ASN A 312 9.39 -0.06 -14.84
C ASN A 312 9.18 -0.10 -16.37
N ASP A 313 7.94 -0.01 -16.87
CA ASP A 313 7.68 -0.01 -18.30
C ASP A 313 8.26 1.25 -18.96
N THR A 314 9.30 1.06 -19.77
CA THR A 314 10.01 2.15 -20.46
C THR A 314 9.24 2.74 -21.64
N ARG A 315 8.15 2.12 -22.06
CA ARG A 315 7.26 2.66 -23.12
C ARG A 315 6.42 3.83 -22.62
N ILE A 316 6.24 3.94 -21.29
CA ILE A 316 5.56 5.06 -20.64
C ILE A 316 6.61 6.14 -20.38
N ALA A 317 6.43 7.33 -20.97
CA ALA A 317 7.36 8.43 -20.85
C ALA A 317 7.67 8.82 -19.38
N PRO A 318 8.90 9.27 -19.10
CA PRO A 318 9.32 9.68 -17.77
C PRO A 318 8.56 10.92 -17.24
#